data_f6207570cb01fb5d8dae64adc7916cce
#
_entry.id   f6207570cb01fb5d8dae64adc7916cce
#
_cell.length_a   1.000
_cell.length_b   1.000
_cell.length_c   1.000
_cell.angle_alpha   90.00
_cell.angle_beta   90.00
_cell.angle_gamma   90.00
#
_symmetry.space_group_name_H-M   'P 1'
#
loop_
_entity.id
_entity.type
_entity.pdbx_description
1 polymer ?
#
loop_
_entity_poly.entity_id
_entity_poly.type
_entity_poly.pdbx_seq_one_letter_code
_entity_poly.pdbx_strand_id
1 'polypeptide(L)'
;RRVGVGIIIFEKYRMKGIASKSLELIEEYLIKHVPIHQLYANISSNNSESISLFEKKSYKKVGLKKDWIYYNNMFCDELLYQKIIKK
;
A
#
# COMPACT_ATOMS: atom_id res chain seq x y z
N ARG A 1 -8.40 -12.19 -7.94
CA ARG A 1 -8.26 -12.05 -6.49
C ARG A 1 -7.28 -10.96 -6.13
N ARG A 2 -7.60 -10.20 -5.11
CA ARG A 2 -6.77 -9.10 -4.67
C ARG A 2 -6.71 -9.05 -3.16
N VAL A 3 -5.59 -8.52 -2.65
CA VAL A 3 -5.35 -8.41 -1.22
C VAL A 3 -4.83 -7.02 -0.92
N GLY A 4 -5.41 -6.38 0.10
CA GLY A 4 -4.94 -5.08 0.56
C GLY A 4 -3.86 -5.26 1.60
N VAL A 5 -2.73 -4.59 1.43
CA VAL A 5 -1.56 -4.78 2.30
C VAL A 5 -1.08 -3.51 3.00
N GLY A 6 -1.59 -2.34 2.58
CA GLY A 6 -0.97 -1.07 2.97
C GLY A 6 -1.14 -0.67 4.43
N ILE A 7 -2.36 -0.69 4.92
CA ILE A 7 -2.70 -0.05 6.20
C ILE A 7 -1.99 -0.69 7.39
N ILE A 8 -1.96 -2.01 7.43
CA ILE A 8 -1.41 -2.73 8.58
C ILE A 8 0.05 -2.38 8.81
N ILE A 9 0.83 -2.31 7.74
CA ILE A 9 2.25 -2.02 7.83
C ILE A 9 2.50 -0.63 8.40
N PHE A 10 1.75 0.36 7.93
CA PHE A 10 2.02 1.74 8.32
C PHE A 10 1.55 2.10 9.69
N GLU A 11 0.53 1.48 10.18
CA GLU A 11 0.10 1.74 11.55
C GLU A 11 1.08 1.16 12.56
N LYS A 12 1.69 0.03 12.26
CA LYS A 12 2.59 -0.65 13.19
C LYS A 12 4.05 -0.30 13.01
N TYR A 13 4.48 -0.08 11.77
CA TYR A 13 5.90 0.05 11.46
C TYR A 13 6.14 1.30 10.65
N ARG A 14 6.53 2.37 11.33
CA ARG A 14 6.78 3.64 10.66
C ARG A 14 8.23 3.80 10.22
N MET A 15 9.10 2.93 10.68
CA MET A 15 10.51 2.97 10.30
C MET A 15 10.69 2.35 8.93
N LYS A 16 11.37 3.07 8.05
CA LYS A 16 11.48 2.69 6.64
C LYS A 16 11.99 1.28 6.43
N GLY A 17 13.06 0.89 7.12
CA GLY A 17 13.64 -0.43 6.93
C GLY A 17 12.69 -1.54 7.32
N ILE A 18 11.98 -1.36 8.42
CA ILE A 18 11.04 -2.36 8.92
C ILE A 18 9.84 -2.48 7.99
N ALA A 19 9.29 -1.36 7.55
CA ALA A 19 8.13 -1.39 6.66
C ALA A 19 8.46 -2.06 5.33
N SER A 20 9.61 -1.75 4.76
CA SER A 20 10.04 -2.35 3.50
C SER A 20 10.20 -3.87 3.64
N LYS A 21 10.85 -4.31 4.70
CA LYS A 21 11.08 -5.74 4.94
C LYS A 21 9.76 -6.46 5.20
N SER A 22 8.89 -5.85 5.97
CA SER A 22 7.59 -6.44 6.28
C SER A 22 6.74 -6.61 5.03
N LEU A 23 6.76 -5.62 4.15
CA LEU A 23 6.02 -5.71 2.90
C LEU A 23 6.55 -6.84 2.03
N GLU A 24 7.88 -6.97 1.92
CA GLU A 24 8.48 -8.08 1.18
C GLU A 24 8.04 -9.43 1.70
N LEU A 25 8.08 -9.59 3.03
CA LEU A 25 7.72 -10.87 3.65
C LEU A 25 6.24 -11.20 3.44
N ILE A 26 5.38 -10.21 3.55
CA ILE A 26 3.95 -10.40 3.33
C ILE A 26 3.69 -10.78 1.88
N GLU A 27 4.34 -10.11 0.94
CA GLU A 27 4.19 -10.44 -0.48
C GLU A 27 4.64 -11.85 -0.77
N GLU A 28 5.79 -12.24 -0.25
CA GLU A 28 6.30 -13.60 -0.46
C GLU A 28 5.33 -14.64 0.08
N TYR A 29 4.82 -14.41 1.28
CA TYR A 29 3.87 -15.32 1.89
C TYR A 29 2.60 -15.47 1.04
N LEU A 30 2.04 -14.33 0.62
CA LEU A 30 0.80 -14.35 -0.15
C LEU A 30 0.97 -14.99 -1.52
N ILE A 31 2.08 -14.69 -2.19
CA ILE A 31 2.35 -15.28 -3.49
C ILE A 31 2.49 -16.79 -3.39
N LYS A 32 3.11 -17.26 -2.32
CA LYS A 32 3.38 -18.68 -2.14
C LYS A 32 2.16 -19.47 -1.70
N HIS A 33 1.32 -18.90 -0.85
CA HIS A 33 0.27 -19.64 -0.16
C HIS A 33 -1.16 -19.31 -0.58
N VAL A 34 -1.35 -18.21 -1.30
CA VAL A 34 -2.69 -17.74 -1.67
C VAL A 34 -2.76 -17.53 -3.18
N PRO A 35 -3.81 -18.03 -3.86
CA PRO A 35 -3.92 -17.84 -5.30
C PRO A 35 -4.40 -16.41 -5.61
N ILE A 36 -3.50 -15.44 -5.48
CA ILE A 36 -3.81 -14.04 -5.72
C ILE A 36 -3.33 -13.60 -7.08
N HIS A 37 -4.02 -12.63 -7.65
CA HIS A 37 -3.64 -12.02 -8.91
C HIS A 37 -3.01 -10.63 -8.70
N GLN A 38 -3.45 -9.91 -7.67
CA GLN A 38 -2.98 -8.55 -7.45
C GLN A 38 -3.01 -8.19 -5.98
N LEU A 39 -2.14 -7.23 -5.64
CA LEU A 39 -2.10 -6.61 -4.33
C LEU A 39 -2.46 -5.14 -4.49
N TYR A 40 -3.05 -4.55 -3.47
CA TYR A 40 -3.38 -3.15 -3.53
C TYR A 40 -3.19 -2.48 -2.17
N ALA A 41 -3.06 -1.15 -2.20
CA ALA A 41 -2.95 -0.35 -0.99
C ALA A 41 -3.69 0.97 -1.17
N ASN A 42 -4.41 1.38 -0.14
CA ASN A 42 -5.03 2.70 -0.09
C ASN A 42 -4.15 3.59 0.76
N ILE A 43 -3.68 4.70 0.19
CA ILE A 43 -2.70 5.56 0.83
C ILE A 43 -3.20 6.99 0.82
N SER A 44 -3.18 7.65 1.99
CA SER A 44 -3.52 9.06 2.07
C SER A 44 -2.52 9.88 1.25
N SER A 45 -3.02 10.86 0.51
CA SER A 45 -2.17 11.66 -0.39
C SER A 45 -1.08 12.43 0.35
N ASN A 46 -1.25 12.66 1.64
CA ASN A 46 -0.25 13.38 2.43
C ASN A 46 0.76 12.43 3.10
N ASN A 47 0.67 11.13 2.85
CA ASN A 47 1.59 10.17 3.43
C ASN A 47 2.71 9.85 2.44
N SER A 48 3.68 10.75 2.36
CA SER A 48 4.77 10.64 1.39
C SER A 48 5.65 9.42 1.64
N GLU A 49 5.79 8.99 2.88
CA GLU A 49 6.59 7.81 3.20
C GLU A 49 5.98 6.54 2.62
N SER A 50 4.65 6.41 2.75
CA SER A 50 3.94 5.27 2.18
C SER A 50 4.00 5.27 0.67
N ILE A 51 3.75 6.43 0.08
CA ILE A 51 3.80 6.58 -1.38
C ILE A 51 5.16 6.14 -1.89
N SER A 52 6.22 6.64 -1.27
CA SER A 52 7.57 6.32 -1.67
C SER A 52 7.86 4.83 -1.55
N LEU A 53 7.44 4.21 -0.45
CA LEU A 53 7.65 2.79 -0.22
C LEU A 53 6.97 1.93 -1.28
N PHE A 54 5.68 2.19 -1.52
CA PHE A 54 4.94 1.36 -2.45
C PHE A 54 5.41 1.55 -3.88
N GLU A 55 5.80 2.77 -4.25
CA GLU A 55 6.37 3.00 -5.57
C GLU A 55 7.69 2.27 -5.75
N LYS A 56 8.52 2.23 -4.72
CA LYS A 56 9.76 1.45 -4.75
C LYS A 56 9.51 -0.03 -4.91
N LYS A 57 8.41 -0.53 -4.40
CA LYS A 57 8.07 -1.95 -4.47
C LYS A 57 7.23 -2.27 -5.70
N SER A 58 7.24 -1.38 -6.68
CA SER A 58 6.61 -1.57 -7.99
C SER A 58 5.08 -1.50 -7.98
N TYR A 59 4.51 -0.88 -6.98
CA TYR A 59 3.10 -0.55 -7.00
C TYR A 59 2.91 0.70 -7.84
N LYS A 60 1.81 0.76 -8.57
CA LYS A 60 1.48 1.89 -9.44
C LYS A 60 0.18 2.52 -9.00
N LYS A 61 0.13 3.84 -9.07
CA LYS A 61 -1.09 4.57 -8.75
C LYS A 61 -2.10 4.34 -9.87
N VAL A 62 -3.26 3.81 -9.52
CA VAL A 62 -4.31 3.52 -10.50
C VAL A 62 -5.60 4.25 -10.22
N GLY A 63 -5.70 4.95 -9.10
CA GLY A 63 -6.91 5.70 -8.78
C GLY A 63 -6.70 6.74 -7.72
N LEU A 64 -7.66 7.66 -7.63
CA LEU A 64 -7.65 8.74 -6.65
C LEU A 64 -9.08 8.99 -6.20
N LYS A 65 -9.28 9.04 -4.88
CA LYS A 65 -10.56 9.39 -4.28
C LYS A 65 -10.44 10.76 -3.67
N LYS A 66 -11.10 11.72 -4.27
CA LYS A 66 -10.96 13.11 -3.86
C LYS A 66 -11.69 13.39 -2.56
N ASP A 67 -11.02 14.17 -1.66
CA ASP A 67 -11.58 14.57 -0.38
C ASP A 67 -12.16 13.40 0.42
N TRP A 68 -11.45 12.29 0.43
CA TRP A 68 -11.94 11.02 0.96
C TRP A 68 -11.69 10.85 2.45
N ILE A 69 -10.60 11.44 2.96
CA ILE A 69 -10.19 11.27 4.35
C ILE A 69 -10.25 12.61 5.05
N TYR A 70 -10.92 12.66 6.19
CA TYR A 70 -10.97 13.87 7.02
C TYR A 70 -10.02 13.68 8.21
N TYR A 71 -9.00 14.53 8.29
CA TYR A 71 -7.98 14.41 9.31
C TYR A 71 -7.38 15.77 9.62
N ASN A 72 -7.25 16.11 10.91
CA ASN A 72 -6.71 17.40 11.34
C ASN A 72 -7.44 18.60 10.72
N ASN A 73 -8.76 18.53 10.68
CA ASN A 73 -9.61 19.60 10.13
C ASN A 73 -9.38 19.86 8.64
N MET A 74 -8.87 18.85 7.93
CA MET A 74 -8.61 18.96 6.50
C MET A 74 -9.10 17.70 5.80
N PHE A 75 -9.54 17.88 4.56
CA PHE A 75 -9.81 16.75 3.71
C PHE A 75 -8.58 16.39 2.91
N CYS A 76 -8.28 15.10 2.84
CA CYS A 76 -7.17 14.58 2.07
C CYS A 76 -7.71 13.59 1.05
N ASP A 77 -7.04 13.51 -0.08
CA ASP A 77 -7.35 12.50 -1.09
C ASP A 77 -6.78 11.16 -0.66
N GLU A 78 -7.41 10.09 -1.11
CA GLU A 78 -6.88 8.75 -0.91
C GLU A 78 -6.47 8.18 -2.26
N LEU A 79 -5.26 7.69 -2.34
CA LEU A 79 -4.70 7.11 -3.56
C LEU A 79 -4.81 5.61 -3.53
N LEU A 80 -5.14 5.02 -4.67
CA LEU A 80 -5.16 3.57 -4.81
C LEU A 80 -3.93 3.13 -5.59
N TYR A 81 -3.12 2.28 -4.98
CA TYR A 81 -1.94 1.70 -5.60
C TYR A 81 -2.15 0.21 -5.83
N GLN A 82 -1.61 -0.29 -6.91
CA GLN A 82 -1.84 -1.67 -7.33
C GLN A 82 -0.56 -2.30 -7.82
N LYS A 83 -0.41 -3.59 -7.54
CA LYS A 83 0.68 -4.38 -8.08
C LYS A 83 0.12 -5.69 -8.61
N ILE A 84 0.33 -5.94 -9.90
CA ILE A 84 -0.12 -7.19 -10.51
C ILE A 84 0.94 -8.25 -10.27
N ILE A 85 0.50 -9.40 -9.80
CA ILE A 85 1.39 -10.53 -9.55
C ILE A 85 1.47 -11.38 -10.80
N LYS A 86 2.66 -11.51 -11.33
CA LYS A 86 2.90 -12.34 -12.51
C LYS A 86 3.59 -13.62 -12.07
N LYS A 87 2.94 -14.70 -12.32
CA LYS A 87 3.48 -16.01 -11.95
C LYS A 87 3.91 -16.77 -13.18
#